data_61039921ac2b55a9016e3bf7492c13f7
#
_entry.id   61039921ac2b55a9016e3bf7492c13f7
#
_cell.length_a   1.000
_cell.length_b   1.000
_cell.length_c   1.000
_cell.angle_alpha   90.00
_cell.angle_beta   90.00
_cell.angle_gamma   90.00
#
_symmetry.space_group_name_H-M   'P 1'
#
loop_
_entity.id
_entity.type
_entity.pdbx_description
1 polymer ?
#
loop_
_entity_poly.entity_id
_entity_poly.type
_entity_poly.pdbx_seq_one_letter_code
_entity_poly.pdbx_strand_id
1 'polypeptide(L)'
;MAEKELRIHNKSDKPDNIIMKENEILELCSEIEGEFPKFLRGYFAYLKGNVLPMTRLAYLRDVRFFFLYLISETELTAASLPAEIKLAELDRIKAVDVNIFIDYCRRYKVENHKSITIYENSNKSLARKKSSISVLFKCLYRDELISKNITDGLDPIRVPKPGEREIKALQDDEVMIMLDVVSNG
;
A
#
# COMPACT_ATOMS: atom_id res chain seq x y z
N MET A 1 -9.13 -4.56 42.55
CA MET A 1 -9.85 -3.42 41.94
C MET A 1 -10.19 -3.84 40.52
N ALA A 2 -11.48 -3.99 40.20
CA ALA A 2 -11.91 -4.42 38.87
C ALA A 2 -11.64 -3.28 37.87
N GLU A 3 -10.85 -3.55 36.83
CA GLU A 3 -10.70 -2.67 35.68
C GLU A 3 -12.10 -2.46 35.06
N LYS A 4 -12.50 -1.20 35.02
CA LYS A 4 -13.75 -0.79 34.39
C LYS A 4 -13.50 -0.81 32.89
N GLU A 5 -13.90 -1.88 32.20
CA GLU A 5 -13.94 -1.90 30.73
C GLU A 5 -14.80 -0.73 30.24
N LEU A 6 -14.13 0.23 29.57
CA LEU A 6 -14.79 1.34 28.90
C LEU A 6 -15.58 0.77 27.70
N ARG A 7 -16.91 0.74 27.81
CA ARG A 7 -17.79 0.37 26.69
C ARG A 7 -17.79 1.53 25.68
N ILE A 8 -17.24 1.26 24.50
CA ILE A 8 -17.28 2.21 23.36
C ILE A 8 -18.67 2.08 22.72
N HIS A 9 -19.48 3.13 22.82
CA HIS A 9 -20.76 3.21 22.13
C HIS A 9 -20.59 3.95 20.81
N ASN A 10 -20.65 3.24 19.68
CA ASN A 10 -20.67 3.85 18.36
C ASN A 10 -22.09 4.28 17.99
N LYS A 11 -22.27 5.57 17.67
CA LYS A 11 -23.51 6.08 17.06
C LYS A 11 -23.37 6.04 15.53
N SER A 12 -23.52 4.88 14.94
CA SER A 12 -23.44 4.67 13.48
C SER A 12 -24.58 3.75 13.06
N ASP A 13 -25.15 3.99 11.88
CA ASP A 13 -26.17 3.12 11.29
C ASP A 13 -25.59 1.85 10.66
N LYS A 14 -24.27 1.65 10.76
CA LYS A 14 -23.58 0.45 10.27
C LYS A 14 -23.70 -0.70 11.28
N PRO A 15 -23.76 -1.96 10.81
CA PRO A 15 -23.68 -3.15 11.66
C PRO A 15 -22.36 -3.17 12.47
N ASP A 16 -22.41 -3.68 13.71
CA ASP A 16 -21.28 -3.68 14.66
C ASP A 16 -20.03 -4.39 14.10
N ASN A 17 -20.21 -5.50 13.38
CA ASN A 17 -19.10 -6.23 12.76
C ASN A 17 -18.36 -5.41 11.70
N ILE A 18 -19.06 -4.53 10.97
CA ILE A 18 -18.43 -3.61 9.99
C ILE A 18 -17.68 -2.52 10.72
N ILE A 19 -18.25 -1.96 11.78
CA ILE A 19 -17.60 -0.94 12.61
C ILE A 19 -16.32 -1.48 13.25
N MET A 20 -16.37 -2.68 13.84
CA MET A 20 -15.20 -3.32 14.42
C MET A 20 -14.07 -3.48 13.39
N LYS A 21 -14.39 -4.00 12.21
CA LYS A 21 -13.43 -4.18 11.13
C LYS A 21 -12.86 -2.85 10.61
N GLU A 22 -13.67 -1.79 10.51
CA GLU A 22 -13.20 -0.45 10.15
C GLU A 22 -12.26 0.11 11.22
N ASN A 23 -12.54 -0.08 12.51
CA ASN A 23 -11.70 0.36 13.60
C ASN A 23 -10.34 -0.35 13.57
N GLU A 24 -10.30 -1.67 13.39
CA GLU A 24 -9.06 -2.44 13.22
C GLU A 24 -8.19 -1.88 12.07
N ILE A 25 -8.82 -1.55 10.94
CA ILE A 25 -8.12 -0.97 9.79
C ILE A 25 -7.57 0.43 10.12
N LEU A 26 -8.33 1.24 10.86
CA LEU A 26 -7.90 2.57 11.26
C LEU A 26 -6.75 2.53 12.28
N GLU A 27 -6.75 1.56 13.19
CA GLU A 27 -5.63 1.31 14.11
C GLU A 27 -4.36 0.94 13.35
N LEU A 28 -4.43 -0.02 12.40
CA LEU A 28 -3.32 -0.38 11.52
C LEU A 28 -2.82 0.82 10.70
N CYS A 29 -3.71 1.70 10.22
CA CYS A 29 -3.30 2.92 9.56
C CYS A 29 -2.50 3.83 10.50
N SER A 30 -2.95 4.00 11.75
CA SER A 30 -2.28 4.85 12.74
C SER A 30 -0.90 4.32 13.12
N GLU A 31 -0.77 3.01 13.27
CA GLU A 31 0.51 2.34 13.52
C GLU A 31 1.52 2.62 12.40
N ILE A 32 1.11 2.39 11.14
CA ILE A 32 1.97 2.64 9.98
C ILE A 32 2.32 4.13 9.84
N GLU A 33 1.37 5.03 10.10
CA GLU A 33 1.63 6.49 10.07
C GLU A 33 2.67 6.90 11.12
N GLY A 34 2.72 6.22 12.27
CA GLY A 34 3.72 6.42 13.31
C GLY A 34 5.16 6.06 12.89
N GLU A 35 5.32 5.22 11.86
CA GLU A 35 6.63 4.83 11.32
C GLU A 35 7.23 5.88 10.36
N PHE A 36 6.47 6.92 9.99
CA PHE A 36 6.88 7.88 8.98
C PHE A 36 7.36 9.22 9.54
N PRO A 37 8.11 10.01 8.74
CA PRO A 37 8.52 11.34 9.14
C PRO A 37 7.32 12.27 9.37
N LYS A 38 7.45 13.17 10.34
CA LYS A 38 6.37 14.09 10.74
C LYS A 38 5.91 15.06 9.64
N PHE A 39 6.73 15.34 8.63
CA PHE A 39 6.34 16.22 7.53
C PHE A 39 5.27 15.58 6.62
N LEU A 40 5.02 14.26 6.69
CA LEU A 40 3.96 13.57 5.92
C LEU A 40 2.54 13.74 6.50
N ARG A 41 2.35 14.47 7.60
CA ARG A 41 1.00 14.65 8.18
C ARG A 41 -0.02 15.29 7.22
N GLY A 42 0.39 16.15 6.30
CA GLY A 42 -0.47 16.72 5.25
C GLY A 42 -0.98 15.62 4.30
N TYR A 43 -0.09 14.71 3.88
CA TYR A 43 -0.46 13.52 3.11
C TYR A 43 -1.43 12.60 3.85
N PHE A 44 -1.20 12.33 5.15
CA PHE A 44 -2.10 11.49 5.95
C PHE A 44 -3.48 12.13 6.12
N ALA A 45 -3.54 13.43 6.35
CA ALA A 45 -4.80 14.17 6.42
C ALA A 45 -5.56 14.10 5.08
N TYR A 46 -4.84 14.23 3.95
CA TYR A 46 -5.43 14.07 2.63
C TYR A 46 -6.02 12.67 2.43
N LEU A 47 -5.28 11.62 2.76
CA LEU A 47 -5.79 10.24 2.64
C LEU A 47 -7.02 10.02 3.51
N LYS A 48 -7.00 10.50 4.76
CA LYS A 48 -8.11 10.37 5.70
C LYS A 48 -9.40 11.01 5.18
N GLY A 49 -9.30 12.12 4.48
CA GLY A 49 -10.46 12.84 3.94
C GLY A 49 -10.95 12.39 2.57
N ASN A 50 -10.11 11.68 1.79
CA ASN A 50 -10.37 11.47 0.36
C ASN A 50 -10.46 9.99 -0.07
N VAL A 51 -10.07 9.04 0.78
CA VAL A 51 -10.12 7.63 0.42
C VAL A 51 -10.73 6.78 1.53
N LEU A 52 -11.30 5.63 1.14
CA LEU A 52 -11.86 4.66 2.08
C LEU A 52 -10.75 4.06 2.97
N PRO A 53 -11.06 3.61 4.20
CA PRO A 53 -10.07 3.06 5.14
C PRO A 53 -9.19 1.96 4.56
N MET A 54 -9.75 1.00 3.82
CA MET A 54 -8.98 -0.06 3.15
C MET A 54 -8.02 0.48 2.08
N THR A 55 -8.43 1.49 1.33
CA THR A 55 -7.57 2.13 0.32
C THR A 55 -6.45 2.92 0.99
N ARG A 56 -6.76 3.63 2.11
CA ARG A 56 -5.76 4.32 2.93
C ARG A 56 -4.70 3.34 3.44
N LEU A 57 -5.11 2.23 4.03
CA LEU A 57 -4.20 1.19 4.50
C LEU A 57 -3.31 0.64 3.36
N ALA A 58 -3.91 0.38 2.18
CA ALA A 58 -3.17 -0.09 1.02
C ALA A 58 -2.12 0.95 0.55
N TYR A 59 -2.49 2.23 0.52
CA TYR A 59 -1.57 3.32 0.13
C TYR A 59 -0.44 3.51 1.15
N LEU A 60 -0.73 3.47 2.44
CA LEU A 60 0.28 3.55 3.49
C LEU A 60 1.28 2.39 3.40
N ARG A 61 0.81 1.17 3.17
CA ARG A 61 1.68 0.00 2.95
C ARG A 61 2.55 0.14 1.71
N ASP A 62 2.02 0.69 0.62
CA ASP A 62 2.78 0.91 -0.60
C ASP A 62 3.87 1.98 -0.41
N VAL A 63 3.55 3.08 0.27
CA VAL A 63 4.52 4.14 0.58
C VAL A 63 5.58 3.63 1.57
N ARG A 64 5.18 2.84 2.58
CA ARG A 64 6.13 2.18 3.48
C ARG A 64 7.10 1.29 2.70
N PHE A 65 6.60 0.50 1.78
CA PHE A 65 7.43 -0.37 0.94
C PHE A 65 8.37 0.44 0.05
N PHE A 66 7.91 1.56 -0.50
CA PHE A 66 8.76 2.49 -1.24
C PHE A 66 9.88 3.07 -0.38
N PHE A 67 9.60 3.49 0.85
CA PHE A 67 10.62 4.01 1.76
C PHE A 67 11.63 2.94 2.16
N LEU A 68 11.19 1.72 2.43
CA LEU A 68 12.08 0.59 2.68
C LEU A 68 12.97 0.27 1.48
N TYR A 69 12.41 0.33 0.26
CA TYR A 69 13.19 0.20 -0.97
C TYR A 69 14.26 1.29 -1.11
N LEU A 70 13.91 2.55 -0.83
CA LEU A 70 14.90 3.64 -0.85
C LEU A 70 16.06 3.37 0.11
N ILE A 71 15.77 2.81 1.29
CA ILE A 71 16.76 2.50 2.34
C ILE A 71 17.64 1.31 1.95
N SER A 72 17.04 0.23 1.42
CA SER A 72 17.76 -1.04 1.21
C SER A 72 18.40 -1.19 -0.17
N GLU A 73 17.80 -0.56 -1.19
CA GLU A 73 18.16 -0.82 -2.59
C GLU A 73 18.77 0.40 -3.30
N THR A 74 18.86 1.56 -2.61
CA THR A 74 19.37 2.79 -3.24
C THR A 74 20.34 3.54 -2.35
N GLU A 75 21.10 4.46 -2.96
CA GLU A 75 21.97 5.43 -2.26
C GLU A 75 21.30 6.81 -2.11
N LEU A 76 19.97 6.89 -2.34
CA LEU A 76 19.23 8.16 -2.31
C LEU A 76 19.00 8.69 -0.90
N THR A 77 19.09 7.83 0.11
CA THR A 77 18.96 8.16 1.52
C THR A 77 20.04 7.47 2.35
N ALA A 78 20.44 8.10 3.45
CA ALA A 78 21.30 7.51 4.47
C ALA A 78 20.48 7.01 5.69
N ALA A 79 19.16 7.05 5.63
CA ALA A 79 18.27 6.60 6.69
C ALA A 79 18.35 5.09 6.89
N SER A 80 18.18 4.63 8.13
CA SER A 80 18.03 3.21 8.47
C SER A 80 16.57 2.82 8.72
N LEU A 81 15.72 3.81 9.00
CA LEU A 81 14.29 3.63 9.24
C LEU A 81 13.47 4.63 8.41
N PRO A 82 12.24 4.30 8.02
CA PRO A 82 11.37 5.22 7.28
C PRO A 82 11.21 6.60 7.96
N ALA A 83 11.13 6.65 9.30
CA ALA A 83 11.01 7.89 10.06
C ALA A 83 12.19 8.85 9.94
N GLU A 84 13.36 8.34 9.55
CA GLU A 84 14.61 9.12 9.45
C GLU A 84 14.80 9.75 8.08
N ILE A 85 14.02 9.35 7.07
CA ILE A 85 14.08 9.92 5.72
C ILE A 85 13.80 11.42 5.79
N LYS A 86 14.70 12.21 5.21
CA LYS A 86 14.62 13.66 5.22
C LYS A 86 13.86 14.18 4.00
N LEU A 87 13.17 15.30 4.17
CA LEU A 87 12.45 15.94 3.07
C LEU A 87 13.36 16.28 1.89
N ALA A 88 14.59 16.74 2.14
CA ALA A 88 15.56 17.02 1.11
C ALA A 88 16.00 15.78 0.30
N GLU A 89 15.87 14.59 0.85
CA GLU A 89 16.14 13.34 0.14
C GLU A 89 14.98 13.02 -0.81
N LEU A 90 13.73 13.24 -0.37
CA LEU A 90 12.54 13.07 -1.23
C LEU A 90 12.49 14.12 -2.35
N ASP A 91 12.94 15.36 -2.11
CA ASP A 91 12.97 16.41 -3.14
C ASP A 91 13.99 16.11 -4.28
N ARG A 92 14.97 15.26 -4.02
CA ARG A 92 15.95 14.81 -5.04
C ARG A 92 15.46 13.64 -5.89
N ILE A 93 14.39 12.94 -5.47
CA ILE A 93 13.82 11.82 -6.21
C ILE A 93 13.27 12.30 -7.55
N LYS A 94 13.54 11.54 -8.60
CA LYS A 94 13.09 11.80 -9.96
C LYS A 94 12.04 10.76 -10.38
N ALA A 95 11.31 11.05 -11.45
CA ALA A 95 10.35 10.09 -12.02
C ALA A 95 11.01 8.74 -12.39
N VAL A 96 12.25 8.77 -12.87
CA VAL A 96 13.00 7.56 -13.21
C VAL A 96 13.22 6.66 -11.99
N ASP A 97 13.49 7.23 -10.81
CA ASP A 97 13.72 6.44 -9.58
C ASP A 97 12.42 5.70 -9.16
N VAL A 98 11.28 6.36 -9.33
CA VAL A 98 9.97 5.74 -9.08
C VAL A 98 9.66 4.67 -10.13
N ASN A 99 10.00 4.90 -11.41
CA ASN A 99 9.80 3.88 -12.47
C ASN A 99 10.66 2.64 -12.20
N ILE A 100 11.91 2.81 -11.76
CA ILE A 100 12.80 1.70 -11.33
C ILE A 100 12.20 0.97 -10.12
N PHE A 101 11.66 1.69 -9.12
CA PHE A 101 10.96 1.07 -8.02
C PHE A 101 9.76 0.23 -8.48
N ILE A 102 8.97 0.73 -9.42
CA ILE A 102 7.82 -0.02 -9.97
C ILE A 102 8.29 -1.27 -10.72
N ASP A 103 9.41 -1.18 -11.43
CA ASP A 103 10.01 -2.36 -12.09
C ASP A 103 10.52 -3.37 -11.07
N TYR A 104 11.24 -2.94 -10.04
CA TYR A 104 11.62 -3.77 -8.90
C TYR A 104 10.41 -4.49 -8.28
N CYS A 105 9.28 -3.79 -8.12
CA CYS A 105 8.05 -4.37 -7.60
C CYS A 105 7.46 -5.49 -8.47
N ARG A 106 7.82 -5.62 -9.77
CA ARG A 106 7.29 -6.70 -10.62
C ARG A 106 7.65 -8.07 -10.06
N ARG A 107 8.91 -8.21 -9.65
CA ARG A 107 9.42 -9.44 -9.09
C ARG A 107 10.56 -9.14 -8.12
N TYR A 108 10.37 -9.41 -6.86
CA TYR A 108 11.38 -9.24 -5.83
C TYR A 108 11.45 -10.45 -4.90
N LYS A 109 12.58 -10.60 -4.23
CA LYS A 109 12.83 -11.67 -3.26
C LYS A 109 12.85 -11.10 -1.86
N VAL A 110 12.30 -11.85 -0.91
CA VAL A 110 12.46 -11.60 0.51
C VAL A 110 13.14 -12.81 1.14
N GLU A 111 14.30 -12.61 1.70
CA GLU A 111 15.05 -13.66 2.40
C GLU A 111 14.77 -13.56 3.91
N ASN A 112 14.30 -14.66 4.46
CA ASN A 112 14.19 -14.87 5.89
C ASN A 112 15.18 -15.96 6.29
N HIS A 113 15.52 -16.05 7.58
CA HIS A 113 16.49 -17.04 8.09
C HIS A 113 16.24 -18.51 7.67
N LYS A 114 15.04 -18.84 7.16
CA LYS A 114 14.64 -20.21 6.83
C LYS A 114 14.13 -20.40 5.40
N SER A 115 13.87 -19.30 4.66
CA SER A 115 13.26 -19.40 3.34
C SER A 115 13.49 -18.16 2.49
N ILE A 116 13.47 -18.35 1.16
CA ILE A 116 13.42 -17.26 0.18
C ILE A 116 12.01 -17.26 -0.39
N THR A 117 11.31 -16.13 -0.28
CA THR A 117 9.99 -15.95 -0.89
C THR A 117 10.12 -15.03 -2.09
N ILE A 118 9.65 -15.48 -3.25
CA ILE A 118 9.60 -14.67 -4.47
C ILE A 118 8.19 -14.09 -4.59
N TYR A 119 8.11 -12.77 -4.68
CA TYR A 119 6.86 -12.05 -4.91
C TYR A 119 6.77 -11.59 -6.35
N GLU A 120 5.67 -11.90 -7.01
CA GLU A 120 5.32 -11.41 -8.34
C GLU A 120 4.03 -10.61 -8.27
N ASN A 121 4.06 -9.38 -8.80
CA ASN A 121 2.91 -8.48 -8.75
C ASN A 121 2.24 -8.37 -10.11
N SER A 122 0.91 -8.46 -10.12
CA SER A 122 0.10 -8.18 -11.30
C SER A 122 0.17 -6.69 -11.68
N ASN A 123 -0.10 -6.37 -12.95
CA ASN A 123 -0.19 -4.98 -13.41
C ASN A 123 -1.21 -4.15 -12.61
N LYS A 124 -2.27 -4.78 -12.09
CA LYS A 124 -3.24 -4.11 -11.21
C LYS A 124 -2.59 -3.68 -9.88
N SER A 125 -1.79 -4.55 -9.27
CA SER A 125 -1.03 -4.23 -8.05
C SER A 125 0.01 -3.15 -8.31
N LEU A 126 0.74 -3.22 -9.43
CA LEU A 126 1.72 -2.21 -9.81
C LEU A 126 1.09 -0.85 -10.07
N ALA A 127 -0.07 -0.81 -10.77
CA ALA A 127 -0.81 0.42 -11.00
C ALA A 127 -1.28 1.07 -9.68
N ARG A 128 -1.72 0.26 -8.69
CA ARG A 128 -2.08 0.77 -7.37
C ARG A 128 -0.84 1.34 -6.66
N LYS A 129 0.29 0.64 -6.66
CA LYS A 129 1.55 1.12 -6.08
C LYS A 129 2.00 2.44 -6.72
N LYS A 130 1.96 2.52 -8.04
CA LYS A 130 2.24 3.76 -8.77
C LYS A 130 1.29 4.89 -8.34
N SER A 131 -0.01 4.60 -8.20
CA SER A 131 -1.00 5.60 -7.79
C SER A 131 -0.73 6.10 -6.37
N SER A 132 -0.40 5.22 -5.42
CA SER A 132 -0.10 5.62 -4.03
C SER A 132 1.13 6.53 -3.95
N ILE A 133 2.20 6.23 -4.69
CA ILE A 133 3.40 7.07 -4.78
C ILE A 133 3.09 8.41 -5.48
N SER A 134 2.30 8.38 -6.56
CA SER A 134 1.86 9.59 -7.24
C SER A 134 1.08 10.53 -6.31
N VAL A 135 0.18 10.00 -5.49
CA VAL A 135 -0.58 10.79 -4.53
C VAL A 135 0.35 11.39 -3.47
N LEU A 136 1.33 10.64 -2.98
CA LEU A 136 2.34 11.14 -2.05
C LEU A 136 3.06 12.37 -2.63
N PHE A 137 3.67 12.25 -3.81
CA PHE A 137 4.43 13.34 -4.43
C PHE A 137 3.54 14.54 -4.83
N LYS A 138 2.29 14.30 -5.26
CA LYS A 138 1.32 15.37 -5.49
C LYS A 138 0.98 16.14 -4.22
N CYS A 139 0.79 15.45 -3.10
CA CYS A 139 0.55 16.11 -1.81
C CYS A 139 1.77 16.91 -1.36
N LEU A 140 2.98 16.35 -1.43
CA LEU A 140 4.20 17.05 -1.05
C LEU A 140 4.42 18.30 -1.91
N TYR A 141 4.17 18.22 -3.22
CA TYR A 141 4.29 19.35 -4.13
C TYR A 141 3.22 20.43 -3.87
N ARG A 142 1.96 20.03 -3.70
CA ARG A 142 0.85 20.92 -3.37
C ARG A 142 1.09 21.67 -2.05
N ASP A 143 1.68 20.99 -1.07
CA ASP A 143 1.98 21.53 0.25
C ASP A 143 3.33 22.30 0.26
N GLU A 144 3.91 22.57 -0.92
CA GLU A 144 5.16 23.30 -1.15
C GLU A 144 6.38 22.72 -0.40
N LEU A 145 6.34 21.42 -0.10
CA LEU A 145 7.41 20.71 0.60
C LEU A 145 8.52 20.24 -0.35
N ILE A 146 8.20 20.03 -1.62
CA ILE A 146 9.16 19.67 -2.66
C ILE A 146 9.09 20.63 -3.84
N SER A 147 10.21 20.75 -4.56
CA SER A 147 10.37 21.75 -5.61
C SER A 147 9.70 21.38 -6.94
N LYS A 148 9.45 20.08 -7.20
CA LYS A 148 8.96 19.59 -8.48
C LYS A 148 7.90 18.51 -8.32
N ASN A 149 6.87 18.56 -9.17
CA ASN A 149 5.95 17.45 -9.34
C ASN A 149 6.53 16.44 -10.34
N ILE A 150 6.92 15.27 -9.85
CA ILE A 150 7.54 14.21 -10.68
C ILE A 150 6.51 13.28 -11.32
N THR A 151 5.21 13.45 -11.03
CA THR A 151 4.19 12.46 -11.41
C THR A 151 3.93 12.39 -12.90
N ASP A 152 4.22 13.45 -13.65
CA ASP A 152 4.01 13.50 -15.10
C ASP A 152 5.03 12.67 -15.89
N GLY A 153 6.20 12.37 -15.28
CA GLY A 153 7.22 11.50 -15.85
C GLY A 153 7.09 10.01 -15.52
N LEU A 154 5.98 9.60 -14.87
CA LEU A 154 5.79 8.21 -14.50
C LEU A 154 5.22 7.39 -15.67
N ASP A 155 5.89 6.28 -15.98
CA ASP A 155 5.51 5.38 -17.08
C ASP A 155 4.09 4.80 -16.92
N PRO A 156 3.31 4.69 -18.00
CA PRO A 156 1.99 4.10 -17.95
C PRO A 156 2.05 2.58 -17.67
N ILE A 157 1.15 2.09 -16.84
CA ILE A 157 0.98 0.66 -16.59
C ILE A 157 -0.33 0.22 -17.22
N ARG A 158 -0.27 -0.66 -18.23
CA ARG A 158 -1.47 -1.21 -18.85
C ARG A 158 -2.13 -2.22 -17.88
N VAL A 159 -3.33 -1.89 -17.46
CA VAL A 159 -4.20 -2.80 -16.70
C VAL A 159 -5.26 -3.33 -17.67
N PRO A 160 -5.34 -4.66 -17.90
CA PRO A 160 -6.37 -5.25 -18.76
C PRO A 160 -7.77 -4.88 -18.27
N LYS A 161 -8.66 -4.50 -19.20
CA LYS A 161 -10.07 -4.24 -18.92
C LYS A 161 -10.79 -5.53 -18.50
N PRO A 162 -11.93 -5.45 -17.80
CA PRO A 162 -12.67 -6.65 -17.36
C PRO A 162 -12.94 -7.68 -18.46
N GLY A 163 -13.23 -7.26 -19.70
CA GLY A 163 -13.45 -8.15 -20.84
C GLY A 163 -12.18 -8.69 -21.51
N GLU A 164 -10.99 -8.16 -21.18
CA GLU A 164 -9.69 -8.63 -21.67
C GLU A 164 -9.02 -9.63 -20.72
N ARG A 165 -9.67 -9.94 -19.60
CA ARG A 165 -9.12 -10.88 -18.62
C ARG A 165 -9.41 -12.30 -19.10
N GLU A 166 -8.36 -13.12 -19.12
CA GLU A 166 -8.52 -14.55 -19.22
C GLU A 166 -9.40 -15.04 -18.06
N ILE A 167 -10.58 -15.53 -18.38
CA ILE A 167 -11.43 -16.18 -17.38
C ILE A 167 -10.75 -17.54 -17.13
N LYS A 168 -10.15 -17.70 -15.96
CA LYS A 168 -9.72 -18.99 -15.48
C LYS A 168 -10.99 -19.78 -15.13
N ALA A 169 -11.57 -20.43 -16.14
CA ALA A 169 -12.58 -21.44 -15.91
C ALA A 169 -11.91 -22.62 -15.18
N LEU A 170 -12.59 -23.18 -14.19
CA LEU A 170 -12.19 -24.45 -13.61
C LEU A 170 -12.17 -25.50 -14.74
N GLN A 171 -11.14 -26.32 -14.76
CA GLN A 171 -11.11 -27.48 -15.64
C GLN A 171 -12.16 -28.49 -15.17
N ASP A 172 -12.64 -29.34 -16.09
CA ASP A 172 -13.70 -30.30 -15.80
C ASP A 172 -13.33 -31.26 -14.63
N ASP A 173 -12.06 -31.62 -14.51
CA ASP A 173 -11.52 -32.40 -13.40
C ASP A 173 -11.53 -31.65 -12.08
N GLU A 174 -11.24 -30.34 -12.04
CA GLU A 174 -11.33 -29.49 -10.85
C GLU A 174 -12.79 -29.32 -10.41
N VAL A 175 -13.73 -29.22 -11.34
CA VAL A 175 -15.16 -29.19 -11.06
C VAL A 175 -15.65 -30.50 -10.44
N MET A 176 -15.19 -31.64 -10.98
CA MET A 176 -15.52 -32.96 -10.46
C MET A 176 -15.00 -33.17 -9.04
N ILE A 177 -13.75 -32.74 -8.76
CA ILE A 177 -13.19 -32.80 -7.39
C ILE A 177 -14.00 -31.94 -6.42
N MET A 178 -14.40 -30.73 -6.83
CA MET A 178 -15.25 -29.86 -5.97
C MET A 178 -16.62 -30.50 -5.69
N LEU A 179 -17.25 -31.11 -6.69
CA LEU A 179 -18.54 -31.78 -6.52
C LEU A 179 -18.42 -33.02 -5.63
N ASP A 180 -17.36 -33.80 -5.74
CA ASP A 180 -17.11 -34.96 -4.87
C ASP A 180 -16.92 -34.57 -3.40
N VAL A 181 -16.18 -33.46 -3.14
CA VAL A 181 -15.99 -32.94 -1.77
C VAL A 181 -17.32 -32.48 -1.17
N VAL A 182 -18.21 -31.85 -1.95
CA VAL A 182 -19.52 -31.38 -1.48
C VAL A 182 -20.51 -32.55 -1.28
N SER A 183 -20.36 -33.63 -2.06
CA SER A 183 -21.27 -34.79 -1.99
C SER A 183 -20.92 -35.77 -0.87
N ASN A 184 -19.67 -35.76 -0.38
CA ASN A 184 -19.13 -36.71 0.61
C ASN A 184 -18.80 -36.05 1.96
N GLY A 185 -19.21 -34.77 2.21
CA GLY A 185 -18.97 -33.96 3.42
C GLY A 185 -20.14 -33.89 4.39
#